data_22355ba5bf75f72aafae7d73d3ba1784
#
_entry.id   22355ba5bf75f72aafae7d73d3ba1784
#
_cell.length_a   1.000
_cell.length_b   1.000
_cell.length_c   1.000
_cell.angle_alpha   90.00
_cell.angle_beta   90.00
_cell.angle_gamma   90.00
#
_symmetry.space_group_name_H-M   'P 1'
#
loop_
_entity.id
_entity.type
_entity.pdbx_description
1 polymer ?
#
loop_
_entity_poly.entity_id
_entity_poly.type
_entity_poly.pdbx_seq_one_letter_code
_entity_poly.pdbx_strand_id
1 'polypeptide(L)'
;MLAHIISLKKNIVISGSHGKTTITSLVSTILKDANFKPTIVNGGIINSLKTNARLGNGDWSVIEADESDGSFLKFNNTIAVVSNIDHEHMDYYKNFSNLTKQFALFLDKTPLFGKNVVCLDDPSIAKLIKKSTKQNFLTYGFNSKADFIPTNLVYKNMKIYFDLKVNLKKKFTIKNVTLNLMGQHNVLNATAAIIVSITLGISIEKIKKALENFLGVQRRLTKLSFYIDLANPSVEV
;
A
#
# COMPACT_ATOMS: atom_id res chain seq x y z
N MET A 1 -14.23 0.18 -18.38
CA MET A 1 -14.18 1.66 -18.51
C MET A 1 -13.01 2.27 -17.73
N LEU A 2 -12.88 2.10 -16.40
CA LEU A 2 -11.79 2.70 -15.60
C LEU A 2 -10.38 2.35 -16.14
N ALA A 3 -10.09 1.06 -16.37
CA ALA A 3 -8.80 0.62 -16.89
C ALA A 3 -8.41 1.28 -18.22
N HIS A 4 -9.40 1.62 -19.05
CA HIS A 4 -9.17 2.32 -20.33
C HIS A 4 -8.84 3.81 -20.10
N ILE A 5 -9.55 4.48 -19.18
CA ILE A 5 -9.32 5.91 -18.88
C ILE A 5 -7.89 6.13 -18.36
N ILE A 6 -7.38 5.21 -17.51
CA ILE A 6 -6.05 5.33 -16.92
C ILE A 6 -4.93 4.70 -17.74
N SER A 7 -5.26 4.02 -18.86
CA SER A 7 -4.26 3.31 -19.70
C SER A 7 -3.21 4.24 -20.32
N LEU A 8 -3.51 5.54 -20.43
CA LEU A 8 -2.58 6.56 -20.93
C LEU A 8 -1.58 7.06 -19.88
N LYS A 9 -1.71 6.61 -18.63
CA LYS A 9 -0.82 7.00 -17.52
C LYS A 9 0.06 5.84 -17.08
N LYS A 10 1.14 6.16 -16.38
CA LYS A 10 1.93 5.18 -15.64
C LYS A 10 1.15 4.78 -14.38
N ASN A 11 0.86 3.49 -14.21
CA ASN A 11 -0.04 3.03 -13.17
C ASN A 11 0.71 2.36 -12.01
N ILE A 12 0.42 2.82 -10.80
CA ILE A 12 0.73 2.13 -9.55
C ILE A 12 -0.56 1.42 -9.15
N VAL A 13 -0.58 0.09 -9.26
CA VAL A 13 -1.77 -0.73 -8.99
C VAL A 13 -1.55 -1.53 -7.72
N ILE A 14 -2.39 -1.32 -6.74
CA ILE A 14 -2.31 -1.95 -5.42
C ILE A 14 -3.43 -2.97 -5.29
N SER A 15 -3.07 -4.23 -5.05
CA SER A 15 -3.99 -5.34 -4.80
C SER A 15 -3.51 -6.20 -3.62
N GLY A 16 -4.30 -7.20 -3.25
CA GLY A 16 -4.07 -8.12 -2.12
C GLY A 16 -5.28 -8.18 -1.20
N SER A 17 -5.43 -9.24 -0.44
CA SER A 17 -6.61 -9.45 0.42
C SER A 17 -6.80 -8.31 1.41
N HIS A 18 -5.75 -7.88 2.11
CA HIS A 18 -5.81 -6.83 3.12
C HIS A 18 -4.81 -5.70 2.88
N GLY A 19 -5.12 -4.49 3.36
CA GLY A 19 -4.22 -3.34 3.33
C GLY A 19 -4.29 -2.47 2.07
N LYS A 20 -4.97 -2.91 0.99
CA LYS A 20 -5.13 -2.17 -0.28
C LYS A 20 -5.42 -0.68 -0.09
N THR A 21 -6.52 -0.36 0.57
CA THR A 21 -6.99 1.02 0.78
C THR A 21 -5.97 1.87 1.55
N THR A 22 -5.33 1.29 2.56
CA THR A 22 -4.31 2.01 3.35
C THR A 22 -3.06 2.29 2.52
N ILE A 23 -2.54 1.29 1.79
CA ILE A 23 -1.36 1.47 0.93
C ILE A 23 -1.66 2.49 -0.16
N THR A 24 -2.81 2.38 -0.86
CA THR A 24 -3.23 3.33 -1.89
C THR A 24 -3.33 4.75 -1.34
N SER A 25 -3.88 4.92 -0.14
CA SER A 25 -3.99 6.22 0.52
C SER A 25 -2.64 6.81 0.90
N LEU A 26 -1.72 6.00 1.45
CA LEU A 26 -0.36 6.42 1.80
C LEU A 26 0.43 6.83 0.56
N VAL A 27 0.44 6.00 -0.50
CA VAL A 27 1.10 6.32 -1.77
C VAL A 27 0.52 7.60 -2.37
N SER A 28 -0.81 7.73 -2.42
CA SER A 28 -1.49 8.91 -2.96
C SER A 28 -1.12 10.19 -2.21
N THR A 29 -1.04 10.11 -0.87
CA THR A 29 -0.65 11.26 -0.03
C THR A 29 0.80 11.65 -0.28
N ILE A 30 1.72 10.68 -0.30
CA ILE A 30 3.15 10.96 -0.55
C ILE A 30 3.34 11.58 -1.95
N LEU A 31 2.71 11.01 -2.98
CA LEU A 31 2.83 11.54 -4.35
C LEU A 31 2.23 12.94 -4.49
N LYS A 32 1.10 13.21 -3.84
CA LYS A 32 0.49 14.55 -3.79
C LYS A 32 1.44 15.54 -3.14
N ASP A 33 1.97 15.22 -1.95
CA ASP A 33 2.85 16.11 -1.19
C ASP A 33 4.22 16.31 -1.88
N ALA A 34 4.63 15.35 -2.72
CA ALA A 34 5.79 15.47 -3.60
C ALA A 34 5.50 16.20 -4.92
N ASN A 35 4.27 16.73 -5.11
CA ASN A 35 3.82 17.47 -6.30
C ASN A 35 3.74 16.64 -7.61
N PHE A 36 3.52 15.34 -7.51
CA PHE A 36 3.31 14.47 -8.68
C PHE A 36 1.92 14.64 -9.30
N LYS A 37 0.96 15.27 -8.60
CA LYS A 37 -0.43 15.49 -9.06
C LYS A 37 -1.09 14.22 -9.61
N PRO A 38 -1.07 13.10 -8.87
CA PRO A 38 -1.54 11.81 -9.40
C PRO A 38 -3.05 11.79 -9.62
N THR A 39 -3.49 10.97 -10.58
CA THR A 39 -4.87 10.47 -10.62
C THR A 39 -5.00 9.40 -9.53
N ILE A 40 -6.08 9.44 -8.74
CA ILE A 40 -6.28 8.57 -7.59
C ILE A 40 -7.62 7.85 -7.71
N VAL A 41 -7.60 6.53 -7.49
CA VAL A 41 -8.81 5.70 -7.34
C VAL A 41 -8.59 4.79 -6.13
N ASN A 42 -9.36 5.00 -5.08
CA ASN A 42 -9.22 4.35 -3.78
C ASN A 42 -10.55 3.78 -3.30
N GLY A 43 -10.55 2.68 -2.58
CA GLY A 43 -11.77 2.06 -2.02
C GLY A 43 -12.39 2.81 -0.84
N GLY A 44 -11.63 3.71 -0.20
CA GLY A 44 -12.10 4.54 0.92
C GLY A 44 -11.77 6.01 0.74
N ILE A 45 -12.47 6.87 1.46
CA ILE A 45 -12.22 8.32 1.43
C ILE A 45 -10.91 8.63 2.16
N ILE A 46 -9.95 9.23 1.47
CA ILE A 46 -8.69 9.71 2.05
C ILE A 46 -8.97 11.03 2.79
N ASN A 47 -8.77 11.05 4.11
CA ASN A 47 -9.14 12.20 4.96
C ASN A 47 -8.49 13.52 4.52
N SER A 48 -7.22 13.50 4.11
CA SER A 48 -6.51 14.69 3.64
C SER A 48 -6.98 15.20 2.27
N LEU A 49 -7.71 14.38 1.50
CA LEU A 49 -8.23 14.71 0.17
C LEU A 49 -9.73 14.90 0.16
N LYS A 50 -10.44 14.42 1.19
CA LYS A 50 -11.91 14.40 1.32
C LYS A 50 -12.62 13.70 0.15
N THR A 51 -11.94 12.77 -0.52
CA THR A 51 -12.46 12.02 -1.66
C THR A 51 -11.77 10.66 -1.78
N ASN A 52 -12.42 9.72 -2.45
CA ASN A 52 -11.86 8.43 -2.83
C ASN A 52 -11.41 8.37 -4.31
N ALA A 53 -11.81 9.35 -5.11
CA ALA A 53 -11.38 9.44 -6.51
C ALA A 53 -11.04 10.88 -6.89
N ARG A 54 -9.93 11.07 -7.61
CA ARG A 54 -9.47 12.37 -8.07
C ARG A 54 -8.74 12.25 -9.40
N LEU A 55 -9.14 13.03 -10.37
CA LEU A 55 -8.38 13.19 -11.60
C LEU A 55 -7.20 14.15 -11.32
N GLY A 56 -5.98 13.72 -11.63
CA GLY A 56 -4.76 14.51 -11.54
C GLY A 56 -4.15 14.78 -12.89
N ASN A 57 -3.41 15.89 -13.00
CA ASN A 57 -2.76 16.32 -14.25
C ASN A 57 -1.34 15.75 -14.41
N GLY A 58 -0.87 14.94 -13.47
CA GLY A 58 0.45 14.28 -13.55
C GLY A 58 0.39 12.98 -14.36
N ASP A 59 1.58 12.42 -14.63
CA ASP A 59 1.77 11.22 -15.45
C ASP A 59 1.40 9.92 -14.75
N TRP A 60 1.21 9.96 -13.43
CA TRP A 60 0.98 8.79 -12.60
C TRP A 60 -0.47 8.66 -12.16
N SER A 61 -0.94 7.42 -12.08
CA SER A 61 -2.17 7.08 -11.36
C SER A 61 -1.88 6.08 -10.24
N VAL A 62 -2.60 6.21 -9.14
CA VAL A 62 -2.55 5.33 -7.96
C VAL A 62 -3.93 4.69 -7.83
N ILE A 63 -3.98 3.37 -7.93
CA ILE A 63 -5.23 2.64 -8.09
C ILE A 63 -5.30 1.50 -7.10
N GLU A 64 -6.34 1.48 -6.29
CA GLU A 64 -6.76 0.29 -5.58
C GLU A 64 -7.49 -0.64 -6.55
N ALA A 65 -7.00 -1.86 -6.68
CA ALA A 65 -7.56 -2.88 -7.57
C ALA A 65 -8.08 -4.06 -6.74
N ASP A 66 -9.40 -4.28 -6.82
CA ASP A 66 -10.06 -5.37 -6.13
C ASP A 66 -9.85 -6.68 -6.91
N GLU A 67 -9.46 -7.72 -6.20
CA GLU A 67 -9.28 -9.07 -6.73
C GLU A 67 -10.58 -9.89 -6.77
N SER A 68 -11.66 -9.45 -6.12
CA SER A 68 -12.87 -10.25 -5.87
C SER A 68 -13.51 -10.88 -7.11
N ASP A 69 -13.43 -10.20 -8.27
CA ASP A 69 -14.02 -10.61 -9.55
C ASP A 69 -12.98 -10.77 -10.68
N GLY A 70 -11.69 -10.76 -10.35
CA GLY A 70 -10.60 -10.83 -11.31
C GLY A 70 -10.41 -9.59 -12.19
N SER A 71 -11.17 -8.51 -11.95
CA SER A 71 -11.08 -7.27 -12.73
C SER A 71 -9.74 -6.55 -12.58
N PHE A 72 -9.00 -6.79 -11.48
CA PHE A 72 -7.66 -6.26 -11.27
C PHE A 72 -6.66 -6.65 -12.37
N LEU A 73 -6.89 -7.74 -13.07
CA LEU A 73 -6.10 -8.15 -14.22
C LEU A 73 -6.28 -7.25 -15.45
N LYS A 74 -7.30 -6.40 -15.50
CA LYS A 74 -7.52 -5.48 -16.62
C LYS A 74 -6.62 -4.25 -16.58
N PHE A 75 -5.92 -4.01 -15.46
CA PHE A 75 -5.01 -2.88 -15.33
C PHE A 75 -3.64 -3.18 -15.94
N ASN A 76 -3.02 -2.17 -16.57
CA ASN A 76 -1.64 -2.20 -17.04
C ASN A 76 -0.75 -1.62 -15.94
N ASN A 77 0.02 -2.48 -15.26
CA ASN A 77 0.85 -2.08 -14.13
C ASN A 77 2.19 -1.51 -14.63
N THR A 78 2.59 -0.32 -14.20
CA THR A 78 4.00 0.10 -14.22
C THR A 78 4.68 -0.31 -12.91
N ILE A 79 3.97 -0.14 -11.80
CA ILE A 79 4.34 -0.69 -10.49
C ILE A 79 3.14 -1.48 -9.97
N ALA A 80 3.34 -2.75 -9.66
CA ALA A 80 2.37 -3.59 -8.99
C ALA A 80 2.72 -3.73 -7.51
N VAL A 81 1.73 -3.61 -6.63
CA VAL A 81 1.89 -3.88 -5.20
C VAL A 81 0.95 -5.01 -4.81
N VAL A 82 1.49 -6.06 -4.16
CA VAL A 82 0.68 -7.12 -3.56
C VAL A 82 1.05 -7.26 -2.09
N SER A 83 0.09 -6.96 -1.22
CA SER A 83 0.30 -6.93 0.23
C SER A 83 0.27 -8.31 0.87
N ASN A 84 -0.70 -9.14 0.51
CA ASN A 84 -0.91 -10.50 0.99
C ASN A 84 -1.93 -11.22 0.09
N ILE A 85 -1.98 -12.56 0.20
CA ILE A 85 -2.94 -13.42 -0.51
C ILE A 85 -3.57 -14.35 0.50
N ASP A 86 -4.84 -14.13 0.84
CA ASP A 86 -5.58 -14.92 1.81
C ASP A 86 -6.75 -15.69 1.17
N HIS A 87 -7.36 -16.60 1.91
CA HIS A 87 -8.48 -17.44 1.45
C HIS A 87 -9.79 -16.64 1.37
N GLU A 88 -9.83 -15.64 0.48
CA GLU A 88 -11.01 -14.81 0.22
C GLU A 88 -11.56 -15.08 -1.19
N HIS A 89 -12.84 -14.78 -1.41
CA HIS A 89 -13.51 -14.84 -2.72
C HIS A 89 -13.51 -16.25 -3.35
N MET A 90 -13.63 -17.32 -2.51
CA MET A 90 -13.61 -18.72 -2.99
C MET A 90 -14.85 -19.09 -3.79
N ASP A 91 -15.95 -18.37 -3.65
CA ASP A 91 -17.13 -18.43 -4.50
C ASP A 91 -16.81 -18.12 -5.98
N TYR A 92 -15.92 -17.15 -6.23
CA TYR A 92 -15.44 -16.78 -7.56
C TYR A 92 -14.30 -17.70 -8.03
N TYR A 93 -13.24 -17.83 -7.24
CA TYR A 93 -12.01 -18.54 -7.64
C TYR A 93 -12.10 -20.06 -7.54
N LYS A 94 -13.11 -20.61 -6.83
CA LYS A 94 -13.32 -22.03 -6.56
C LYS A 94 -12.29 -22.66 -5.63
N ASN A 95 -11.03 -22.28 -5.70
CA ASN A 95 -9.97 -22.74 -4.82
C ASN A 95 -8.80 -21.73 -4.74
N PHE A 96 -8.00 -21.87 -3.69
CA PHE A 96 -6.89 -20.99 -3.39
C PHE A 96 -5.77 -21.02 -4.47
N SER A 97 -5.59 -22.16 -5.13
CA SER A 97 -4.60 -22.27 -6.22
C SER A 97 -4.96 -21.39 -7.41
N ASN A 98 -6.26 -21.28 -7.74
CA ASN A 98 -6.72 -20.39 -8.80
C ASN A 98 -6.50 -18.91 -8.43
N LEU A 99 -6.85 -18.50 -7.21
CA LEU A 99 -6.58 -17.15 -6.71
C LEU A 99 -5.08 -16.81 -6.81
N THR A 100 -4.21 -17.70 -6.33
CA THR A 100 -2.75 -17.51 -6.38
C THR A 100 -2.23 -17.40 -7.83
N LYS A 101 -2.79 -18.17 -8.77
CA LYS A 101 -2.47 -18.06 -10.20
C LYS A 101 -2.85 -16.69 -10.77
N GLN A 102 -3.99 -16.12 -10.35
CA GLN A 102 -4.39 -14.80 -10.82
C GLN A 102 -3.44 -13.70 -10.31
N PHE A 103 -2.99 -13.78 -9.06
CA PHE A 103 -1.95 -12.88 -8.57
C PHE A 103 -0.61 -13.06 -9.30
N ALA A 104 -0.24 -14.29 -9.69
CA ALA A 104 0.93 -14.51 -10.54
C ALA A 104 0.78 -13.79 -11.89
N LEU A 105 -0.36 -13.95 -12.57
CA LEU A 105 -0.66 -13.25 -13.82
C LEU A 105 -0.67 -11.73 -13.66
N PHE A 106 -1.17 -11.22 -12.53
CA PHE A 106 -1.15 -9.79 -12.23
C PHE A 106 0.27 -9.24 -12.13
N LEU A 107 1.15 -9.92 -11.42
CA LEU A 107 2.57 -9.54 -11.28
C LEU A 107 3.33 -9.72 -12.61
N ASP A 108 2.98 -10.72 -13.40
CA ASP A 108 3.61 -10.98 -14.71
C ASP A 108 3.27 -9.91 -15.77
N LYS A 109 2.19 -9.16 -15.60
CA LYS A 109 1.87 -8.02 -16.46
C LYS A 109 2.79 -6.81 -16.26
N THR A 110 3.48 -6.72 -15.13
CA THR A 110 4.43 -5.63 -14.89
C THR A 110 5.60 -5.72 -15.88
N PRO A 111 5.90 -4.68 -16.66
CA PRO A 111 6.97 -4.72 -17.64
C PRO A 111 8.35 -4.84 -16.96
N LEU A 112 9.39 -5.21 -17.72
CA LEU A 112 10.73 -5.40 -17.19
C LEU A 112 11.32 -4.14 -16.53
N PHE A 113 10.98 -2.96 -17.05
CA PHE A 113 11.39 -1.67 -16.47
C PHE A 113 10.57 -1.25 -15.26
N GLY A 114 9.42 -1.92 -15.03
CA GLY A 114 8.55 -1.71 -13.88
C GLY A 114 9.03 -2.46 -12.64
N LYS A 115 8.27 -2.35 -11.55
CA LYS A 115 8.60 -3.02 -10.27
C LYS A 115 7.38 -3.73 -9.68
N ASN A 116 7.64 -4.90 -9.12
CA ASN A 116 6.70 -5.65 -8.29
C ASN A 116 7.10 -5.47 -6.81
N VAL A 117 6.29 -4.79 -6.03
CA VAL A 117 6.49 -4.55 -4.59
C VAL A 117 5.63 -5.54 -3.82
N VAL A 118 6.24 -6.46 -3.10
CA VAL A 118 5.53 -7.62 -2.53
C VAL A 118 5.98 -7.95 -1.11
N CYS A 119 5.04 -8.38 -0.27
CA CYS A 119 5.31 -8.73 1.13
C CYS A 119 5.87 -10.15 1.24
N LEU A 120 7.11 -10.29 1.72
CA LEU A 120 7.77 -11.58 1.88
C LEU A 120 7.31 -12.36 3.13
N ASP A 121 6.59 -11.70 4.04
CA ASP A 121 6.00 -12.37 5.21
C ASP A 121 4.81 -13.25 4.83
N ASP A 122 4.22 -13.04 3.65
CA ASP A 122 3.17 -13.89 3.11
C ASP A 122 3.75 -15.16 2.46
N PRO A 123 3.40 -16.37 2.96
CA PRO A 123 3.96 -17.63 2.43
C PRO A 123 3.58 -17.91 0.96
N SER A 124 2.41 -17.44 0.51
CA SER A 124 1.92 -17.63 -0.85
C SER A 124 2.70 -16.78 -1.83
N ILE A 125 2.94 -15.50 -1.47
CA ILE A 125 3.80 -14.58 -2.21
C ILE A 125 5.23 -15.11 -2.26
N ALA A 126 5.78 -15.58 -1.13
CA ALA A 126 7.13 -16.15 -1.08
C ALA A 126 7.30 -17.36 -2.03
N LYS A 127 6.29 -18.25 -2.11
CA LYS A 127 6.26 -19.37 -3.07
C LYS A 127 6.16 -18.89 -4.51
N LEU A 128 5.37 -17.85 -4.77
CA LEU A 128 5.15 -17.27 -6.08
C LEU A 128 6.44 -16.66 -6.64
N ILE A 129 7.15 -15.86 -5.83
CA ILE A 129 8.43 -15.25 -6.22
C ILE A 129 9.46 -16.32 -6.60
N LYS A 130 9.57 -17.40 -5.82
CA LYS A 130 10.51 -18.51 -6.10
C LYS A 130 10.24 -19.19 -7.45
N LYS A 131 9.01 -19.19 -7.95
CA LYS A 131 8.62 -19.79 -9.22
C LYS A 131 8.71 -18.80 -10.40
N SER A 132 8.83 -17.50 -10.11
CA SER A 132 8.87 -16.48 -11.14
C SER A 132 10.25 -16.42 -11.81
N THR A 133 10.27 -16.25 -13.11
CA THR A 133 11.49 -15.97 -13.89
C THR A 133 11.84 -14.49 -13.90
N LYS A 134 10.93 -13.62 -13.47
CA LYS A 134 11.16 -12.17 -13.42
C LYS A 134 12.08 -11.76 -12.28
N GLN A 135 12.90 -10.74 -12.52
CA GLN A 135 13.90 -10.20 -11.58
C GLN A 135 13.56 -8.78 -11.09
N ASN A 136 12.32 -8.31 -11.33
CA ASN A 136 11.92 -6.95 -11.00
C ASN A 136 11.14 -6.84 -9.68
N PHE A 137 11.35 -7.79 -8.76
CA PHE A 137 10.76 -7.77 -7.43
C PHE A 137 11.53 -6.85 -6.47
N LEU A 138 10.79 -6.13 -5.63
CA LEU A 138 11.24 -5.46 -4.42
C LEU A 138 10.44 -6.04 -3.26
N THR A 139 11.09 -6.75 -2.38
CA THR A 139 10.46 -7.48 -1.29
C THR A 139 10.50 -6.68 0.01
N TYR A 140 9.43 -6.76 0.80
CA TYR A 140 9.40 -6.18 2.14
C TYR A 140 8.77 -7.12 3.15
N GLY A 141 9.04 -6.89 4.42
CA GLY A 141 8.50 -7.66 5.52
C GLY A 141 9.38 -7.61 6.75
N PHE A 142 8.95 -8.24 7.83
CA PHE A 142 9.78 -8.52 9.00
C PHE A 142 10.73 -9.69 8.76
N ASN A 143 10.50 -10.45 7.68
CA ASN A 143 11.38 -11.53 7.25
C ASN A 143 12.78 -11.01 6.95
N SER A 144 13.80 -11.63 7.56
CA SER A 144 15.20 -11.21 7.43
C SER A 144 15.78 -11.30 6.01
N LYS A 145 15.10 -12.01 5.10
CA LYS A 145 15.49 -12.17 3.69
C LYS A 145 14.87 -11.09 2.78
N ALA A 146 14.02 -10.21 3.32
CA ALA A 146 13.41 -9.13 2.53
C ALA A 146 14.43 -8.03 2.19
N ASP A 147 14.18 -7.33 1.08
CA ASP A 147 15.01 -6.17 0.67
C ASP A 147 14.78 -4.97 1.60
N PHE A 148 13.57 -4.84 2.16
CA PHE A 148 13.19 -3.74 3.05
C PHE A 148 12.60 -4.31 4.32
N ILE A 149 13.27 -4.07 5.46
CA ILE A 149 12.95 -4.68 6.74
C ILE A 149 12.69 -3.60 7.79
N PRO A 150 11.44 -3.44 8.26
CA PRO A 150 11.15 -2.59 9.41
C PRO A 150 11.80 -3.15 10.69
N THR A 151 12.42 -2.28 11.47
CA THR A 151 13.10 -2.63 12.72
C THR A 151 12.89 -1.55 13.78
N ASN A 152 13.22 -1.84 15.03
CA ASN A 152 13.16 -0.87 16.13
C ASN A 152 11.79 -0.21 16.32
N LEU A 153 10.71 -1.02 16.26
CA LEU A 153 9.35 -0.52 16.42
C LEU A 153 9.09 -0.01 17.82
N VAL A 154 8.68 1.24 17.95
CA VAL A 154 8.28 1.88 19.21
C VAL A 154 6.88 2.48 19.05
N TYR A 155 6.00 2.15 19.99
CA TYR A 155 4.62 2.64 20.05
C TYR A 155 4.53 3.74 21.11
N LYS A 156 4.20 4.96 20.68
CA LYS A 156 4.09 6.11 21.60
C LYS A 156 3.11 7.15 21.06
N ASN A 157 2.25 7.68 21.93
CA ASN A 157 1.32 8.77 21.60
C ASN A 157 0.48 8.50 20.33
N MET A 158 -0.11 7.29 20.23
CA MET A 158 -0.91 6.85 19.07
C MET A 158 -0.16 6.88 17.73
N LYS A 159 1.16 6.88 17.75
CA LYS A 159 2.04 6.80 16.58
C LYS A 159 2.97 5.60 16.71
N ILE A 160 3.47 5.14 15.57
CA ILE A 160 4.55 4.15 15.51
C ILE A 160 5.80 4.83 14.96
N TYR A 161 6.91 4.57 15.63
CA TYR A 161 8.26 4.96 15.21
C TYR A 161 9.00 3.69 14.83
N PHE A 162 9.72 3.72 13.71
CA PHE A 162 10.51 2.57 13.28
C PHE A 162 11.66 2.99 12.38
N ASP A 163 12.64 2.11 12.25
CA ASP A 163 13.70 2.22 11.26
C ASP A 163 13.42 1.27 10.11
N LEU A 164 13.84 1.61 8.90
CA LEU A 164 13.70 0.75 7.73
C LEU A 164 15.10 0.41 7.18
N LYS A 165 15.53 -0.84 7.37
CA LYS A 165 16.75 -1.37 6.77
C LYS A 165 16.49 -1.67 5.30
N VAL A 166 17.42 -1.24 4.43
CA VAL A 166 17.39 -1.48 2.99
C VAL A 166 18.58 -2.37 2.61
N ASN A 167 18.31 -3.58 2.12
CA ASN A 167 19.26 -4.62 1.78
C ASN A 167 19.40 -4.81 0.25
N LEU A 168 19.40 -3.73 -0.52
CA LEU A 168 19.68 -3.75 -1.96
C LEU A 168 21.20 -3.72 -2.22
N LYS A 169 21.62 -3.59 -3.49
CA LYS A 169 23.05 -3.45 -3.86
C LYS A 169 23.78 -2.44 -2.97
N LYS A 170 23.14 -1.30 -2.66
CA LYS A 170 23.62 -0.34 -1.67
C LYS A 170 22.78 -0.52 -0.40
N LYS A 171 23.43 -0.94 0.69
CA LYS A 171 22.77 -1.12 2.00
C LYS A 171 22.76 0.19 2.78
N PHE A 172 21.63 0.56 3.34
CA PHE A 172 21.47 1.72 4.22
C PHE A 172 20.26 1.55 5.13
N THR A 173 20.08 2.47 6.07
CA THR A 173 18.93 2.48 6.98
C THR A 173 18.26 3.85 6.94
N ILE A 174 16.97 3.89 6.71
CA ILE A 174 16.13 5.07 6.89
C ILE A 174 15.73 5.09 8.36
N LYS A 175 16.31 6.00 9.13
CA LYS A 175 16.06 6.10 10.57
C LYS A 175 14.87 6.98 10.90
N ASN A 176 14.22 6.69 12.05
CA ASN A 176 13.17 7.53 12.65
C ASN A 176 12.02 7.82 11.68
N VAL A 177 11.45 6.79 11.07
CA VAL A 177 10.20 6.92 10.33
C VAL A 177 9.07 7.01 11.33
N THR A 178 8.24 8.05 11.23
CA THR A 178 7.06 8.24 12.06
C THR A 178 5.82 7.95 11.24
N LEU A 179 4.96 7.06 11.74
CA LEU A 179 3.69 6.71 11.13
C LEU A 179 2.53 7.08 12.06
N ASN A 180 1.62 7.89 11.59
CA ASN A 180 0.41 8.29 12.34
C ASN A 180 -0.72 7.28 12.15
N LEU A 181 -0.41 6.00 12.32
CA LEU A 181 -1.34 4.86 12.34
C LEU A 181 -0.79 3.84 13.34
N MET A 182 -1.70 3.06 13.96
CA MET A 182 -1.33 2.00 14.90
C MET A 182 -1.36 0.61 14.22
N GLY A 183 -0.61 -0.34 14.77
CA GLY A 183 -0.59 -1.75 14.36
C GLY A 183 0.57 -2.11 13.40
N GLN A 184 1.15 -3.30 13.63
CA GLN A 184 2.27 -3.82 12.81
C GLN A 184 1.92 -3.94 11.32
N HIS A 185 0.68 -4.30 11.00
CA HIS A 185 0.20 -4.35 9.62
C HIS A 185 0.31 -2.99 8.92
N ASN A 186 0.13 -1.88 9.64
CA ASN A 186 0.30 -0.54 9.08
C ASN A 186 1.77 -0.16 8.87
N VAL A 187 2.70 -0.74 9.63
CA VAL A 187 4.14 -0.61 9.33
C VAL A 187 4.47 -1.28 8.00
N LEU A 188 3.92 -2.47 7.74
CA LEU A 188 4.07 -3.15 6.45
C LEU A 188 3.42 -2.34 5.30
N ASN A 189 2.21 -1.80 5.51
CA ASN A 189 1.54 -0.93 4.54
C ASN A 189 2.37 0.33 4.22
N ALA A 190 2.92 0.97 5.26
CA ALA A 190 3.80 2.12 5.09
C ALA A 190 5.11 1.76 4.39
N THR A 191 5.68 0.59 4.69
CA THR A 191 6.89 0.10 4.01
C THR A 191 6.65 -0.07 2.51
N ALA A 192 5.52 -0.67 2.11
CA ALA A 192 5.15 -0.76 0.69
C ALA A 192 5.05 0.62 0.03
N ALA A 193 4.41 1.59 0.71
CA ALA A 193 4.29 2.96 0.21
C ALA A 193 5.65 3.68 0.11
N ILE A 194 6.55 3.46 1.06
CA ILE A 194 7.92 3.98 1.04
C ILE A 194 8.67 3.44 -0.19
N ILE A 195 8.61 2.13 -0.44
CA ILE A 195 9.29 1.47 -1.57
C ILE A 195 8.80 2.05 -2.89
N VAL A 196 7.49 2.14 -3.09
CA VAL A 196 6.90 2.78 -4.28
C VAL A 196 7.44 4.19 -4.45
N SER A 197 7.46 4.98 -3.39
CA SER A 197 7.88 6.39 -3.43
C SER A 197 9.37 6.57 -3.72
N ILE A 198 10.23 5.71 -3.15
CA ILE A 198 11.67 5.68 -3.45
C ILE A 198 11.90 5.28 -4.91
N THR A 199 11.15 4.31 -5.43
CA THR A 199 11.24 3.87 -6.83
C THR A 199 10.92 5.02 -7.80
N LEU A 200 10.09 5.97 -7.39
CA LEU A 200 9.76 7.18 -8.14
C LEU A 200 10.74 8.34 -7.93
N GLY A 201 11.80 8.15 -7.14
CA GLY A 201 12.81 9.17 -6.87
C GLY A 201 12.37 10.24 -5.87
N ILE A 202 11.32 10.00 -5.07
CA ILE A 202 10.90 10.95 -4.02
C ILE A 202 11.93 10.88 -2.87
N SER A 203 12.36 12.06 -2.37
CA SER A 203 13.33 12.12 -1.28
C SER A 203 12.77 11.56 0.03
N ILE A 204 13.64 10.96 0.83
CA ILE A 204 13.30 10.32 2.10
C ILE A 204 12.62 11.32 3.05
N GLU A 205 13.05 12.57 3.07
CA GLU A 205 12.51 13.64 3.91
C GLU A 205 11.04 13.93 3.57
N LYS A 206 10.70 14.01 2.27
CA LYS A 206 9.33 14.20 1.81
C LYS A 206 8.45 13.01 2.17
N ILE A 207 8.97 11.78 2.00
CA ILE A 207 8.26 10.55 2.37
C ILE A 207 7.95 10.54 3.87
N LYS A 208 8.95 10.78 4.72
CA LYS A 208 8.79 10.79 6.19
C LYS A 208 7.77 11.83 6.63
N LYS A 209 7.85 13.06 6.09
CA LYS A 209 6.92 14.14 6.40
C LYS A 209 5.47 13.80 6.02
N ALA A 210 5.27 13.17 4.86
CA ALA A 210 3.93 12.75 4.41
C ALA A 210 3.34 11.65 5.30
N LEU A 211 4.16 10.67 5.74
CA LEU A 211 3.74 9.60 6.65
C LEU A 211 3.39 10.13 8.06
N GLU A 212 4.18 11.05 8.59
CA GLU A 212 3.93 11.68 9.88
C GLU A 212 2.62 12.49 9.89
N ASN A 213 2.32 13.18 8.79
CA ASN A 213 1.14 14.01 8.63
C ASN A 213 -0.09 13.26 8.10
N PHE A 214 0.01 11.95 7.89
CA PHE A 214 -1.09 11.16 7.34
C PHE A 214 -2.27 11.11 8.31
N LEU A 215 -3.45 11.53 7.85
CA LEU A 215 -4.68 11.66 8.66
C LEU A 215 -5.57 10.40 8.64
N GLY A 216 -5.12 9.31 7.99
CA GLY A 216 -5.90 8.08 7.87
C GLY A 216 -6.96 8.13 6.76
N VAL A 217 -7.81 7.09 6.76
CA VAL A 217 -8.89 6.87 5.78
C VAL A 217 -10.21 6.77 6.53
N GLN A 218 -11.27 7.38 6.01
CA GLN A 218 -12.62 7.26 6.58
C GLN A 218 -13.07 5.79 6.60
N ARG A 219 -13.72 5.36 7.67
CA ARG A 219 -14.14 3.99 7.99
C ARG A 219 -13.03 3.04 8.48
N ARG A 220 -11.78 3.53 8.62
CA ARG A 220 -10.70 2.76 9.27
C ARG A 220 -10.07 3.63 10.35
N LEU A 221 -10.51 3.45 11.62
CA LEU A 221 -10.01 4.17 12.81
C LEU A 221 -10.06 5.70 12.69
N THR A 222 -11.25 6.26 12.44
CA THR A 222 -11.49 7.68 12.73
C THR A 222 -11.48 7.85 14.25
N LYS A 223 -10.70 8.78 14.80
CA LYS A 223 -10.84 9.20 16.20
C LYS A 223 -12.29 9.63 16.41
N LEU A 224 -13.10 8.81 17.09
CA LEU A 224 -14.32 9.26 17.69
C LEU A 224 -13.92 10.09 18.90
N SER A 225 -13.94 11.41 18.79
CA SER A 225 -13.94 12.28 19.95
C SER A 225 -15.32 12.14 20.58
N PHE A 226 -15.43 11.29 21.60
CA PHE A 226 -16.58 11.33 22.48
C PHE A 226 -16.46 12.63 23.29
N TYR A 227 -17.26 13.62 22.96
CA TYR A 227 -17.63 14.66 23.90
C TYR A 227 -18.56 13.98 24.89
N ILE A 228 -18.07 13.61 26.06
CA ILE A 228 -18.89 13.32 27.22
C ILE A 228 -19.35 14.70 27.69
N ASP A 229 -20.59 15.03 27.36
CA ASP A 229 -21.25 16.18 27.97
C ASP A 229 -21.59 15.78 29.41
N LEU A 230 -20.73 16.16 30.36
CA LEU A 230 -20.89 15.90 31.79
C LEU A 230 -22.08 16.67 32.42
N ALA A 231 -22.85 17.42 31.62
CA ALA A 231 -24.01 18.19 32.08
C ALA A 231 -25.35 17.40 32.00
N ASN A 232 -25.35 16.16 31.48
CA ASN A 232 -26.63 15.41 31.42
C ASN A 232 -26.42 13.92 31.81
N PRO A 233 -26.62 13.56 33.12
CA PRO A 233 -26.42 12.22 33.66
C PRO A 233 -27.54 11.20 33.38
N SER A 234 -28.43 11.42 32.42
CA SER A 234 -29.60 10.57 32.16
C SER A 234 -29.63 9.99 30.74
N VAL A 235 -28.57 9.23 30.38
CA VAL A 235 -28.66 8.24 29.27
C VAL A 235 -28.15 6.91 29.81
N GLU A 236 -29.10 6.07 30.27
CA GLU A 236 -28.88 4.65 30.46
C GLU A 236 -28.64 3.97 29.09
N VAL A 237 -27.70 3.05 29.10
CA VAL A 237 -27.28 2.21 27.96
C VAL A 237 -28.37 1.22 27.57
#